data_d7aef8d22f05b6da2261a0acdfa0d029
#
_entry.id   d7aef8d22f05b6da2261a0acdfa0d029
#
_cell.length_a   1.000
_cell.length_b   1.000
_cell.length_c   1.000
_cell.angle_alpha   90.00
_cell.angle_beta   90.00
_cell.angle_gamma   90.00
#
_symmetry.space_group_name_H-M   'P 1'
#
loop_
_entity.id
_entity.type
_entity.pdbx_description
1 polymer ?
#
loop_
_entity_poly.entity_id
_entity_poly.type
_entity_poly.pdbx_seq_one_letter_code
_entity_poly.pdbx_strand_id
1 'polypeptide(L)'
;MVKHILFFCVFVWVSTFAFGKESKLYGPDGKLCVIVSDEGGMPSYSVLYEGVTFLQKSPLGIETNLGDFTQQMALTNVGQLSSVNEEYQLLTIKNSNPQYQANVQTYTFSKEGKKIYDIVFQVSNHDIAFKYRIYPQGNTLCCIVKKEATGFVLPKGSTTFLCPQAAPMGGFARTSPSYETSYTVDDVIGKNGWGNGYTFPCLFKNEDKGWVLISETGVSSAYCGSRLLGKENGLYTIGFPQEGEYNGNGTVSPGMALPGETPWRTVTVGRTLAPIVETTVMFDVVKPLYEASQEFQYGCGTWSWIIGGDNSMNYDEQKRYIDFSADMGYSSVLVDALWDSRVGRDKIAELADYAASKGVALYLLSLIHISEPTRPLYISY
;
A
#
# COMPACT_ATOMS: atom_id res chain seq x y z
N MET A 1 50.38 -45.91 47.32
CA MET A 1 49.81 -45.92 45.97
C MET A 1 48.35 -45.44 46.05
N VAL A 2 48.12 -44.19 45.74
CA VAL A 2 46.76 -43.59 45.74
C VAL A 2 46.33 -43.55 44.28
N LYS A 3 45.25 -44.29 43.95
CA LYS A 3 44.64 -44.30 42.62
C LYS A 3 43.70 -43.11 42.51
N HIS A 4 44.03 -42.16 41.63
CA HIS A 4 43.13 -41.08 41.23
C HIS A 4 42.15 -41.61 40.17
N ILE A 5 40.83 -41.61 40.49
CA ILE A 5 39.79 -41.87 39.52
C ILE A 5 39.34 -40.54 38.95
N LEU A 6 39.63 -40.31 37.65
CA LEU A 6 39.16 -39.14 36.90
C LEU A 6 37.73 -39.40 36.43
N PHE A 7 36.78 -38.62 36.97
CA PHE A 7 35.40 -38.62 36.45
C PHE A 7 35.29 -37.68 35.25
N PHE A 8 35.06 -38.22 34.06
CA PHE A 8 34.78 -37.47 32.87
C PHE A 8 33.26 -37.21 32.82
N CYS A 9 32.84 -35.97 33.13
CA CYS A 9 31.44 -35.55 32.85
C CYS A 9 31.31 -35.23 31.36
N VAL A 10 30.66 -36.11 30.62
CA VAL A 10 30.20 -35.83 29.25
C VAL A 10 28.95 -34.97 29.33
N PHE A 11 29.10 -33.67 29.06
CA PHE A 11 27.94 -32.78 28.81
C PHE A 11 27.38 -33.11 27.43
N VAL A 12 26.28 -33.87 27.40
CA VAL A 12 25.46 -34.02 26.17
C VAL A 12 24.65 -32.76 25.99
N TRP A 13 25.07 -31.92 25.08
CA TRP A 13 24.24 -30.81 24.57
C TRP A 13 23.09 -31.42 23.77
N VAL A 14 21.92 -31.53 24.39
CA VAL A 14 20.67 -31.82 23.68
C VAL A 14 20.22 -30.52 23.06
N SER A 15 20.57 -30.28 21.81
CA SER A 15 19.97 -29.23 21.00
C SER A 15 18.50 -29.64 20.73
N THR A 16 17.59 -29.11 21.53
CA THR A 16 16.16 -29.16 21.20
C THR A 16 15.95 -28.32 19.96
N PHE A 17 15.84 -28.96 18.80
CA PHE A 17 15.26 -28.33 17.62
C PHE A 17 13.81 -28.00 17.95
N ALA A 18 13.54 -26.76 18.29
CA ALA A 18 12.17 -26.26 18.35
C ALA A 18 11.66 -26.26 16.90
N PHE A 19 10.81 -27.22 16.55
CA PHE A 19 10.05 -27.14 15.32
C PHE A 19 9.20 -25.88 15.37
N GLY A 20 9.36 -25.00 14.38
CA GLY A 20 8.53 -23.80 14.24
C GLY A 20 7.05 -24.21 14.12
N LYS A 21 6.17 -23.35 14.58
CA LYS A 21 4.73 -23.51 14.39
C LYS A 21 4.35 -23.10 12.98
N GLU A 22 3.44 -23.83 12.37
CA GLU A 22 2.85 -23.55 11.08
C GLU A 22 1.32 -23.52 11.21
N SER A 23 0.68 -22.56 10.58
CA SER A 23 -0.78 -22.44 10.55
C SER A 23 -1.24 -22.06 9.15
N LYS A 24 -2.36 -22.65 8.72
CA LYS A 24 -2.96 -22.46 7.39
C LYS A 24 -4.29 -21.73 7.52
N LEU A 25 -4.44 -20.68 6.74
CA LEU A 25 -5.69 -19.93 6.59
C LEU A 25 -6.13 -20.01 5.13
N TYR A 26 -7.34 -20.50 4.92
CA TYR A 26 -7.93 -20.64 3.59
C TYR A 26 -8.96 -19.56 3.34
N GLY A 27 -9.10 -19.15 2.07
CA GLY A 27 -10.26 -18.40 1.60
C GLY A 27 -11.54 -19.25 1.68
N PRO A 28 -12.73 -18.62 1.54
CA PRO A 28 -14.01 -19.31 1.70
C PRO A 28 -14.20 -20.51 0.77
N ASP A 29 -13.70 -20.45 -0.47
CA ASP A 29 -13.78 -21.54 -1.45
C ASP A 29 -12.68 -22.63 -1.30
N GLY A 30 -11.76 -22.44 -0.35
CA GLY A 30 -10.65 -23.34 -0.06
C GLY A 30 -9.50 -23.34 -1.06
N LYS A 31 -9.52 -22.50 -2.09
CA LYS A 31 -8.48 -22.48 -3.15
C LYS A 31 -7.28 -21.62 -2.80
N LEU A 32 -7.52 -20.44 -2.24
CA LEU A 32 -6.46 -19.55 -1.76
C LEU A 32 -6.07 -19.95 -0.34
N CYS A 33 -4.77 -20.11 -0.11
CA CYS A 33 -4.21 -20.52 1.18
C CYS A 33 -3.02 -19.64 1.55
N VAL A 34 -3.03 -19.09 2.77
CA VAL A 34 -1.88 -18.47 3.41
C VAL A 34 -1.34 -19.41 4.46
N ILE A 35 -0.03 -19.64 4.44
CA ILE A 35 0.68 -20.45 5.43
C ILE A 35 1.54 -19.49 6.25
N VAL A 36 1.28 -19.35 7.54
CA VAL A 36 2.05 -18.51 8.48
C VAL A 36 2.94 -19.39 9.33
N SER A 37 4.21 -19.02 9.51
CA SER A 37 5.21 -19.81 10.24
C SER A 37 6.17 -18.92 11.05
N ASP A 38 6.71 -19.47 12.15
CA ASP A 38 7.81 -18.90 12.93
C ASP A 38 9.08 -19.77 12.87
N GLU A 39 9.23 -20.56 11.83
CA GLU A 39 10.37 -21.47 11.67
C GLU A 39 11.71 -20.76 11.84
N GLY A 40 12.56 -21.30 12.72
CA GLY A 40 13.85 -20.71 13.05
C GLY A 40 13.74 -19.36 13.82
N GLY A 41 12.60 -19.05 14.41
CA GLY A 41 12.35 -17.78 15.09
C GLY A 41 12.18 -16.60 14.12
N MET A 42 11.94 -16.88 12.83
CA MET A 42 11.73 -15.87 11.79
C MET A 42 10.28 -15.91 11.31
N PRO A 43 9.45 -14.92 11.66
CA PRO A 43 8.09 -14.83 11.13
C PRO A 43 8.08 -14.79 9.61
N SER A 44 7.24 -15.61 9.00
CA SER A 44 7.13 -15.69 7.55
C SER A 44 5.76 -16.18 7.12
N TYR A 45 5.44 -16.00 5.84
CA TYR A 45 4.25 -16.53 5.22
C TYR A 45 4.53 -17.01 3.79
N SER A 46 3.64 -17.85 3.27
CA SER A 46 3.63 -18.27 1.87
C SER A 46 2.21 -18.23 1.34
N VAL A 47 2.05 -18.09 0.03
CA VAL A 47 0.75 -18.03 -0.64
C VAL A 47 0.64 -19.10 -1.69
N LEU A 48 -0.40 -19.94 -1.59
CA LEU A 48 -0.77 -20.94 -2.56
C LEU A 48 -2.17 -20.64 -3.10
N TYR A 49 -2.34 -20.84 -4.39
CA TYR A 49 -3.65 -20.80 -5.04
C TYR A 49 -3.84 -22.08 -5.86
N GLU A 50 -4.90 -22.84 -5.56
CA GLU A 50 -5.16 -24.15 -6.15
C GLU A 50 -3.94 -25.11 -6.05
N GLY A 51 -3.23 -25.07 -4.92
CA GLY A 51 -2.02 -25.86 -4.66
C GLY A 51 -0.75 -25.38 -5.36
N VAL A 52 -0.80 -24.33 -6.17
CA VAL A 52 0.36 -23.72 -6.82
C VAL A 52 0.88 -22.57 -5.99
N THR A 53 2.20 -22.47 -5.81
CA THR A 53 2.86 -21.38 -5.08
C THR A 53 2.86 -20.12 -5.91
N PHE A 54 2.25 -19.06 -5.37
CA PHE A 54 2.25 -17.69 -5.92
C PHE A 54 3.24 -16.78 -5.20
N LEU A 55 3.37 -16.92 -3.87
CA LEU A 55 4.49 -16.35 -3.11
C LEU A 55 5.19 -17.48 -2.35
N GLN A 56 6.50 -17.54 -2.50
CA GLN A 56 7.36 -18.43 -1.72
C GLN A 56 7.45 -17.93 -0.28
N LYS A 57 8.19 -18.63 0.59
CA LYS A 57 8.39 -18.22 1.98
C LYS A 57 8.91 -16.78 2.04
N SER A 58 8.05 -15.88 2.44
CA SER A 58 8.22 -14.42 2.46
C SER A 58 8.35 -13.94 3.90
N PRO A 59 9.31 -13.07 4.23
CA PRO A 59 9.53 -12.62 5.60
C PRO A 59 8.40 -11.71 6.08
N LEU A 60 8.18 -11.74 7.40
CA LEU A 60 7.34 -10.84 8.16
C LEU A 60 8.17 -10.22 9.30
N GLY A 61 7.71 -9.10 9.84
CA GLY A 61 8.31 -8.46 11.01
C GLY A 61 8.53 -6.97 10.85
N ILE A 62 8.85 -6.33 11.96
CA ILE A 62 9.03 -4.89 12.06
C ILE A 62 10.25 -4.60 12.92
N GLU A 63 11.08 -3.66 12.48
CA GLU A 63 12.13 -3.05 13.29
C GLU A 63 11.69 -1.65 13.72
N THR A 64 11.77 -1.38 15.01
CA THR A 64 11.39 -0.10 15.59
C THR A 64 12.55 0.48 16.41
N ASN A 65 12.38 1.70 16.93
CA ASN A 65 13.31 2.24 17.93
C ASN A 65 13.26 1.48 19.28
N LEU A 66 12.27 0.59 19.48
CA LEU A 66 12.12 -0.24 20.69
C LEU A 66 12.77 -1.61 20.55
N GLY A 67 13.14 -2.03 19.36
CA GLY A 67 13.82 -3.30 19.09
C GLY A 67 13.62 -3.82 17.67
N ASP A 68 14.39 -4.88 17.38
CA ASP A 68 14.23 -5.69 16.18
C ASP A 68 13.28 -6.86 16.46
N PHE A 69 12.13 -6.85 15.78
CA PHE A 69 11.07 -7.84 15.88
C PHE A 69 10.89 -8.61 14.57
N THR A 70 11.97 -8.78 13.83
CA THR A 70 12.05 -9.59 12.59
C THR A 70 12.60 -10.98 12.85
N GLN A 71 13.23 -11.20 14.00
CA GLN A 71 13.90 -12.44 14.37
C GLN A 71 13.79 -12.73 15.87
N GLN A 72 14.05 -13.98 16.25
CA GLN A 72 13.87 -14.48 17.62
C GLN A 72 12.42 -14.30 18.10
N MET A 73 11.48 -14.42 17.16
CA MET A 73 10.06 -14.31 17.41
C MET A 73 9.43 -15.70 17.53
N ALA A 74 8.41 -15.82 18.35
CA ALA A 74 7.63 -17.05 18.46
C ALA A 74 6.16 -16.77 18.17
N LEU A 75 5.52 -17.61 17.36
CA LEU A 75 4.06 -17.63 17.17
C LEU A 75 3.43 -18.24 18.43
N THR A 76 2.99 -17.39 19.36
CA THR A 76 2.50 -17.83 20.67
C THR A 76 1.01 -18.13 20.69
N ASN A 77 0.24 -17.48 19.79
CA ASN A 77 -1.19 -17.71 19.69
C ASN A 77 -1.68 -17.61 18.25
N VAL A 78 -2.59 -18.50 17.89
CA VAL A 78 -3.40 -18.43 16.67
C VAL A 78 -4.84 -18.22 17.12
N GLY A 79 -5.40 -17.06 16.82
CA GLY A 79 -6.74 -16.67 17.23
C GLY A 79 -7.82 -17.58 16.64
N GLN A 80 -9.02 -17.46 17.15
CA GLN A 80 -10.17 -18.17 16.60
C GLN A 80 -10.44 -17.70 15.17
N LEU A 81 -10.72 -18.65 14.27
CA LEU A 81 -11.16 -18.37 12.92
C LEU A 81 -12.52 -17.65 12.96
N SER A 82 -12.64 -16.57 12.25
CA SER A 82 -13.89 -15.82 12.03
C SER A 82 -14.06 -15.51 10.54
N SER A 83 -15.23 -15.04 10.15
CA SER A 83 -15.53 -14.66 8.78
C SER A 83 -16.15 -13.27 8.71
N VAL A 84 -15.91 -12.60 7.60
CA VAL A 84 -16.56 -11.35 7.21
C VAL A 84 -17.43 -11.66 5.99
N ASN A 85 -18.62 -11.06 5.96
CA ASN A 85 -19.52 -11.12 4.83
C ASN A 85 -20.21 -9.75 4.71
N GLU A 86 -19.83 -8.98 3.70
CA GLU A 86 -20.31 -7.61 3.47
C GLU A 86 -20.74 -7.44 2.02
N GLU A 87 -21.83 -6.72 1.80
CA GLU A 87 -22.31 -6.29 0.49
C GLU A 87 -22.38 -4.78 0.47
N TYR A 88 -21.88 -4.17 -0.58
CA TYR A 88 -21.92 -2.72 -0.74
C TYR A 88 -21.87 -2.31 -2.21
N GLN A 89 -22.01 -1.02 -2.50
CA GLN A 89 -22.02 -0.51 -3.86
C GLN A 89 -20.85 0.46 -4.09
N LEU A 90 -20.20 0.31 -5.25
CA LEU A 90 -19.17 1.20 -5.75
C LEU A 90 -19.56 1.68 -7.16
N LEU A 91 -19.69 3.00 -7.34
CA LEU A 91 -20.26 3.56 -8.56
C LEU A 91 -19.27 3.68 -9.72
N THR A 92 -17.95 3.67 -9.44
CA THR A 92 -16.93 4.10 -10.40
C THR A 92 -15.88 3.03 -10.72
N ILE A 93 -16.07 1.80 -10.25
CA ILE A 93 -15.14 0.70 -10.51
C ILE A 93 -15.82 -0.44 -11.26
N LYS A 94 -15.03 -1.37 -11.79
CA LYS A 94 -15.52 -2.45 -12.65
C LYS A 94 -16.48 -3.39 -11.93
N ASN A 95 -16.18 -3.76 -10.69
CA ASN A 95 -17.09 -4.52 -9.84
C ASN A 95 -17.89 -3.54 -8.97
N SER A 96 -19.06 -3.14 -9.45
CA SER A 96 -19.87 -2.10 -8.79
C SER A 96 -20.74 -2.59 -7.63
N ASN A 97 -20.92 -3.91 -7.48
CA ASN A 97 -21.73 -4.51 -6.41
C ASN A 97 -20.92 -5.65 -5.75
N PRO A 98 -19.87 -5.32 -5.00
CA PRO A 98 -19.05 -6.32 -4.35
C PRO A 98 -19.83 -7.12 -3.31
N GLN A 99 -19.59 -8.44 -3.31
CA GLN A 99 -20.00 -9.35 -2.25
C GLN A 99 -18.73 -9.88 -1.61
N TYR A 100 -18.25 -9.16 -0.60
CA TYR A 100 -17.00 -9.50 0.07
C TYR A 100 -17.21 -10.60 1.08
N GLN A 101 -16.53 -11.73 0.89
CA GLN A 101 -16.47 -12.83 1.83
C GLN A 101 -15.01 -13.18 2.11
N ALA A 102 -14.63 -13.19 3.37
CA ALA A 102 -13.27 -13.52 3.77
C ALA A 102 -13.24 -14.27 5.11
N ASN A 103 -12.27 -15.15 5.24
CA ASN A 103 -11.89 -15.74 6.52
C ASN A 103 -10.84 -14.88 7.18
N VAL A 104 -10.96 -14.66 8.49
CA VAL A 104 -10.13 -13.76 9.28
C VAL A 104 -9.48 -14.52 10.42
N GLN A 105 -8.16 -14.36 10.55
CA GLN A 105 -7.41 -14.96 11.66
C GLN A 105 -6.30 -14.03 12.14
N THR A 106 -6.10 -14.01 13.46
CA THR A 106 -5.06 -13.21 14.11
C THR A 106 -3.93 -14.11 14.61
N TYR A 107 -2.71 -13.73 14.30
CA TYR A 107 -1.48 -14.42 14.68
C TYR A 107 -0.68 -13.56 15.65
N THR A 108 -0.51 -14.01 16.89
CA THR A 108 0.24 -13.30 17.93
C THR A 108 1.70 -13.73 17.95
N PHE A 109 2.58 -12.79 17.75
CA PHE A 109 4.02 -13.00 17.86
C PHE A 109 4.59 -12.35 19.12
N SER A 110 5.42 -13.11 19.80
CA SER A 110 6.08 -12.71 21.06
C SER A 110 7.59 -12.88 20.97
N LYS A 111 8.30 -12.07 21.73
CA LYS A 111 9.76 -12.17 21.94
C LYS A 111 10.04 -12.24 23.42
N GLU A 112 10.84 -13.22 23.85
CA GLU A 112 11.16 -13.43 25.27
C GLU A 112 9.92 -13.46 26.19
N GLY A 113 8.84 -14.11 25.71
CA GLY A 113 7.57 -14.22 26.43
C GLY A 113 6.70 -12.96 26.46
N LYS A 114 7.14 -11.84 25.87
CA LYS A 114 6.36 -10.61 25.78
C LYS A 114 5.66 -10.51 24.42
N LYS A 115 4.38 -10.19 24.43
CA LYS A 115 3.61 -9.92 23.22
C LYS A 115 4.15 -8.66 22.55
N ILE A 116 4.52 -8.79 21.28
CA ILE A 116 5.09 -7.68 20.48
C ILE A 116 4.04 -7.12 19.51
N TYR A 117 3.53 -8.01 18.64
CA TYR A 117 2.50 -7.63 17.68
C TYR A 117 1.57 -8.79 17.36
N ASP A 118 0.39 -8.44 16.90
CA ASP A 118 -0.48 -9.33 16.15
C ASP A 118 -0.34 -9.05 14.66
N ILE A 119 -0.49 -10.08 13.84
CA ILE A 119 -0.74 -9.95 12.41
C ILE A 119 -2.15 -10.45 12.15
N VAL A 120 -3.00 -9.56 11.63
CA VAL A 120 -4.37 -9.90 11.25
C VAL A 120 -4.39 -10.17 9.76
N PHE A 121 -4.77 -11.39 9.37
CA PHE A 121 -5.01 -11.77 7.98
C PHE A 121 -6.50 -11.84 7.69
N GLN A 122 -6.90 -11.30 6.54
CA GLN A 122 -8.19 -11.53 5.90
C GLN A 122 -7.93 -12.15 4.54
N VAL A 123 -8.54 -13.31 4.28
CA VAL A 123 -8.32 -14.08 3.03
C VAL A 123 -9.67 -14.33 2.38
N SER A 124 -9.88 -13.70 1.22
CA SER A 124 -11.02 -13.94 0.32
C SER A 124 -10.71 -15.08 -0.67
N ASN A 125 -11.49 -15.21 -1.73
CA ASN A 125 -11.23 -16.23 -2.75
C ASN A 125 -10.02 -15.89 -3.63
N HIS A 126 -9.67 -14.61 -3.77
CA HIS A 126 -8.56 -14.14 -4.60
C HIS A 126 -7.63 -13.17 -3.89
N ASP A 127 -8.06 -12.59 -2.76
CA ASP A 127 -7.34 -11.52 -2.09
C ASP A 127 -6.89 -11.93 -0.70
N ILE A 128 -5.71 -11.45 -0.36
CA ILE A 128 -5.14 -11.51 0.98
C ILE A 128 -4.90 -10.07 1.40
N ALA A 129 -5.44 -9.67 2.54
CA ALA A 129 -5.06 -8.43 3.20
C ALA A 129 -4.50 -8.75 4.58
N PHE A 130 -3.42 -8.10 4.96
CA PHE A 130 -2.88 -8.25 6.32
C PHE A 130 -2.27 -6.97 6.83
N LYS A 131 -2.30 -6.79 8.16
CA LYS A 131 -1.70 -5.65 8.86
C LYS A 131 -1.14 -6.08 10.20
N TYR A 132 -0.20 -5.29 10.71
CA TYR A 132 0.31 -5.44 12.06
C TYR A 132 -0.48 -4.57 13.03
N ARG A 133 -0.70 -5.10 14.22
CA ARG A 133 -1.08 -4.34 15.42
C ARG A 133 0.06 -4.45 16.41
N ILE A 134 0.78 -3.35 16.63
CA ILE A 134 1.95 -3.29 17.50
C ILE A 134 1.53 -2.88 18.90
N TYR A 135 2.07 -3.56 19.91
CA TYR A 135 1.73 -3.33 21.31
C TYR A 135 2.80 -2.54 22.05
N PRO A 136 2.43 -1.80 23.10
CA PRO A 136 3.38 -1.12 23.98
C PRO A 136 4.44 -2.07 24.54
N GLN A 137 5.68 -1.59 24.59
CA GLN A 137 6.79 -2.28 25.26
C GLN A 137 7.13 -1.52 26.53
N GLY A 138 6.86 -2.16 27.69
CA GLY A 138 6.96 -1.49 28.98
C GLY A 138 5.99 -0.30 29.08
N ASN A 139 6.50 0.85 29.48
CA ASN A 139 5.73 2.08 29.63
C ASN A 139 5.73 2.97 28.38
N THR A 140 6.25 2.48 27.25
CA THR A 140 6.37 3.29 26.02
C THR A 140 5.07 3.26 25.24
N LEU A 141 4.49 4.43 25.01
CA LEU A 141 3.21 4.61 24.33
C LEU A 141 3.31 5.03 22.86
N CYS A 142 4.52 5.04 22.32
CA CYS A 142 4.75 5.34 20.90
C CYS A 142 6.01 4.63 20.41
N CYS A 143 6.11 4.46 19.09
CA CYS A 143 7.34 3.98 18.45
C CYS A 143 7.56 4.64 17.10
N ILE A 144 8.81 4.60 16.64
CA ILE A 144 9.21 4.90 15.27
C ILE A 144 9.49 3.58 14.58
N VAL A 145 8.82 3.32 13.48
CA VAL A 145 9.07 2.13 12.64
C VAL A 145 10.21 2.43 11.71
N LYS A 146 11.37 1.84 11.96
CA LYS A 146 12.58 2.04 11.17
C LYS A 146 12.57 1.24 9.87
N LYS A 147 11.94 0.04 9.93
CA LYS A 147 11.86 -0.88 8.81
C LYS A 147 10.68 -1.82 8.97
N GLU A 148 9.95 -2.03 7.92
CA GLU A 148 9.00 -3.13 7.79
C GLU A 148 9.66 -4.23 6.96
N ALA A 149 9.91 -5.39 7.57
CA ALA A 149 10.57 -6.51 6.90
C ALA A 149 9.60 -7.33 6.04
N THR A 150 8.32 -6.94 6.04
CA THR A 150 7.31 -7.56 5.16
C THR A 150 7.85 -7.68 3.75
N GLY A 151 7.93 -8.91 3.28
CA GLY A 151 8.44 -9.23 1.96
C GLY A 151 7.48 -10.05 1.13
N PHE A 152 7.78 -10.11 -0.16
CA PHE A 152 7.04 -10.84 -1.17
C PHE A 152 8.06 -11.55 -2.05
N VAL A 153 8.23 -12.85 -1.86
CA VAL A 153 9.19 -13.66 -2.63
C VAL A 153 8.48 -14.28 -3.81
N LEU A 154 8.68 -13.71 -4.99
CA LEU A 154 8.13 -14.22 -6.23
C LEU A 154 8.88 -15.48 -6.67
N PRO A 155 8.19 -16.47 -7.27
CA PRO A 155 8.84 -17.64 -7.89
C PRO A 155 9.84 -17.22 -8.96
N LYS A 156 10.90 -18.01 -9.11
CA LYS A 156 11.89 -17.80 -10.18
C LYS A 156 11.20 -17.86 -11.54
N GLY A 157 11.57 -16.93 -12.44
CA GLY A 157 10.96 -16.83 -13.77
C GLY A 157 9.73 -15.92 -13.83
N SER A 158 9.32 -15.33 -12.70
CA SER A 158 8.28 -14.29 -12.70
C SER A 158 8.74 -13.07 -13.49
N THR A 159 7.81 -12.46 -14.21
CA THR A 159 8.01 -11.18 -14.91
C THR A 159 7.26 -10.07 -14.21
N THR A 160 7.67 -8.82 -14.45
CA THR A 160 7.19 -7.65 -13.69
C THR A 160 6.57 -6.62 -14.62
N PHE A 161 5.56 -5.89 -14.08
CA PHE A 161 4.95 -4.70 -14.67
C PHE A 161 4.92 -3.64 -13.58
N LEU A 162 6.00 -2.88 -13.45
CA LEU A 162 6.25 -2.00 -12.32
C LEU A 162 6.46 -0.55 -12.78
N CYS A 163 5.91 0.40 -12.05
CA CYS A 163 6.14 1.82 -12.24
C CYS A 163 7.23 2.29 -11.26
N PRO A 164 8.45 2.64 -11.75
CA PRO A 164 9.52 3.05 -10.88
C PRO A 164 9.27 4.42 -10.24
N GLN A 165 9.70 4.58 -9.01
CA GLN A 165 9.68 5.86 -8.30
C GLN A 165 10.77 6.79 -8.83
N ALA A 166 10.42 8.06 -9.01
CA ALA A 166 11.40 9.10 -9.31
C ALA A 166 12.36 9.30 -8.12
N ALA A 167 13.62 9.58 -8.42
CA ALA A 167 14.57 10.00 -7.40
C ALA A 167 14.17 11.36 -6.82
N PRO A 168 14.41 11.64 -5.52
CA PRO A 168 14.20 12.95 -4.95
C PRO A 168 14.97 14.02 -5.71
N MET A 169 14.26 15.03 -6.20
CA MET A 169 14.83 16.18 -6.93
C MET A 169 14.37 17.48 -6.29
N GLY A 170 14.88 18.62 -6.77
CA GLY A 170 14.44 19.94 -6.29
C GLY A 170 12.98 20.27 -6.68
N GLY A 171 12.33 21.11 -5.88
CA GLY A 171 11.00 21.64 -6.16
C GLY A 171 9.90 20.57 -6.20
N PHE A 172 8.91 20.77 -7.06
CA PHE A 172 7.76 19.89 -7.21
C PHE A 172 8.14 18.45 -7.57
N ALA A 173 9.16 18.27 -8.40
CA ALA A 173 9.61 16.95 -8.85
C ALA A 173 10.11 16.04 -7.72
N ARG A 174 10.44 16.59 -6.55
CA ARG A 174 10.82 15.79 -5.36
C ARG A 174 9.73 14.86 -4.86
N THR A 175 8.48 15.21 -5.08
CA THR A 175 7.33 14.49 -4.52
C THR A 175 6.59 13.68 -5.57
N SER A 176 6.97 13.82 -6.85
CA SER A 176 6.26 13.17 -7.95
C SER A 176 6.70 11.73 -8.11
N PRO A 177 5.80 10.73 -7.97
CA PRO A 177 6.06 9.41 -8.51
C PRO A 177 6.08 9.48 -10.03
N SER A 178 6.86 8.61 -10.67
CA SER A 178 6.85 8.52 -12.13
C SER A 178 5.67 7.67 -12.58
N TYR A 179 4.61 8.29 -13.05
CA TYR A 179 3.46 7.59 -13.65
C TYR A 179 3.44 7.67 -15.18
N GLU A 180 4.28 8.51 -15.76
CA GLU A 180 4.41 8.70 -17.20
C GLU A 180 5.65 7.98 -17.76
N THR A 181 5.79 6.70 -17.45
CA THR A 181 6.92 5.91 -17.90
C THR A 181 6.47 4.63 -18.57
N SER A 182 7.32 4.11 -19.45
CA SER A 182 7.09 2.80 -20.05
C SER A 182 7.38 1.69 -19.05
N TYR A 183 6.47 0.74 -18.96
CA TYR A 183 6.68 -0.47 -18.18
C TYR A 183 7.64 -1.41 -18.91
N THR A 184 8.60 -1.96 -18.19
CA THR A 184 9.53 -2.96 -18.72
C THR A 184 9.36 -4.27 -17.95
N VAL A 185 9.55 -5.38 -18.66
CA VAL A 185 9.58 -6.71 -18.07
C VAL A 185 10.93 -6.90 -17.36
N ASP A 186 10.90 -7.47 -16.16
CA ASP A 186 12.09 -7.73 -15.34
C ASP A 186 12.97 -6.49 -15.11
N ASP A 187 12.33 -5.33 -14.90
CA ASP A 187 13.03 -4.10 -14.60
C ASP A 187 13.83 -4.23 -13.29
N VAL A 188 15.07 -3.74 -13.32
CA VAL A 188 15.97 -3.79 -12.17
C VAL A 188 16.05 -2.42 -11.52
N ILE A 189 15.84 -2.38 -10.22
CA ILE A 189 15.91 -1.15 -9.43
C ILE A 189 17.20 -0.40 -9.68
N GLY A 190 17.07 0.91 -9.89
CA GLY A 190 18.20 1.82 -10.09
C GLY A 190 18.81 1.82 -11.49
N LYS A 191 18.43 0.91 -12.40
CA LYS A 191 18.94 0.91 -13.78
C LYS A 191 18.37 2.03 -14.63
N ASN A 192 17.13 2.44 -14.37
CA ASN A 192 16.42 3.46 -15.15
C ASN A 192 16.63 4.89 -14.65
N GLY A 193 17.37 5.09 -13.56
CA GLY A 193 17.60 6.41 -12.96
C GLY A 193 16.43 7.00 -12.17
N TRP A 194 15.36 6.25 -11.96
CA TRP A 194 14.13 6.70 -11.29
C TRP A 194 14.14 6.54 -9.75
N GLY A 195 15.31 6.40 -9.14
CA GLY A 195 15.42 6.24 -7.68
C GLY A 195 15.19 4.82 -7.19
N ASN A 196 14.77 4.68 -5.93
CA ASN A 196 14.64 3.39 -5.26
C ASN A 196 13.17 2.99 -5.09
N GLY A 197 12.77 1.91 -5.73
CA GLY A 197 11.48 1.28 -5.53
C GLY A 197 10.46 1.58 -6.61
N TYR A 198 9.28 1.02 -6.38
CA TYR A 198 8.16 1.04 -7.32
C TYR A 198 6.89 1.49 -6.62
N THR A 199 6.10 2.29 -7.33
CA THR A 199 4.80 2.77 -6.87
C THR A 199 3.78 1.64 -6.89
N PHE A 200 2.99 1.51 -5.85
CA PHE A 200 1.83 0.63 -5.84
C PHE A 200 0.70 1.12 -6.79
N PRO A 201 -0.06 0.19 -7.39
CA PRO A 201 0.04 -1.26 -7.31
C PRO A 201 1.16 -1.85 -8.17
N CYS A 202 1.71 -2.99 -7.76
CA CYS A 202 2.80 -3.69 -8.45
C CYS A 202 2.29 -5.03 -8.98
N LEU A 203 2.34 -5.22 -10.29
CA LEU A 203 1.85 -6.42 -10.96
C LEU A 203 2.99 -7.34 -11.40
N PHE A 204 2.81 -8.62 -11.14
CA PHE A 204 3.74 -9.70 -11.52
C PHE A 204 3.00 -10.80 -12.26
N LYS A 205 3.69 -11.44 -13.20
CA LYS A 205 3.24 -12.65 -13.85
C LYS A 205 4.14 -13.81 -13.43
N ASN A 206 3.54 -14.85 -12.84
CA ASN A 206 4.23 -16.06 -12.45
C ASN A 206 4.23 -17.06 -13.61
N GLU A 207 5.10 -16.85 -14.59
CA GLU A 207 5.18 -17.64 -15.82
C GLU A 207 3.79 -17.82 -16.49
N ASP A 208 3.37 -19.03 -16.74
CA ASP A 208 2.04 -19.40 -17.24
C ASP A 208 1.04 -19.78 -16.13
N LYS A 209 1.47 -19.69 -14.86
CA LYS A 209 0.68 -20.12 -13.70
C LYS A 209 -0.37 -19.08 -13.28
N GLY A 210 -0.12 -17.80 -13.55
CA GLY A 210 -1.06 -16.74 -13.25
C GLY A 210 -0.40 -15.41 -12.86
N TRP A 211 -1.14 -14.60 -12.12
CA TRP A 211 -0.82 -13.20 -11.82
C TRP A 211 -0.86 -12.91 -10.32
N VAL A 212 -0.03 -11.99 -9.89
CA VAL A 212 0.03 -11.48 -8.52
C VAL A 212 0.02 -9.96 -8.58
N LEU A 213 -0.92 -9.32 -7.89
CA LEU A 213 -0.93 -7.88 -7.67
C LEU A 213 -0.60 -7.61 -6.22
N ILE A 214 0.39 -6.76 -5.96
CA ILE A 214 0.78 -6.35 -4.61
C ILE A 214 0.49 -4.86 -4.46
N SER A 215 -0.17 -4.50 -3.36
CA SER A 215 -0.52 -3.10 -3.07
C SER A 215 -0.66 -2.85 -1.57
N GLU A 216 -1.10 -1.65 -1.22
CA GLU A 216 -1.46 -1.25 0.13
C GLU A 216 -2.77 -0.47 0.14
N THR A 217 -3.44 -0.44 1.28
CA THR A 217 -4.62 0.40 1.51
C THR A 217 -4.74 0.76 2.99
N GLY A 218 -5.54 1.78 3.31
CA GLY A 218 -5.73 2.24 4.69
C GLY A 218 -4.57 3.07 5.23
N VAL A 219 -3.84 3.75 4.35
CA VAL A 219 -2.86 4.77 4.75
C VAL A 219 -3.55 5.90 5.48
N SER A 220 -2.96 6.39 6.56
CA SER A 220 -3.51 7.45 7.40
C SER A 220 -2.41 8.41 7.87
N SER A 221 -2.79 9.44 8.61
CA SER A 221 -1.81 10.34 9.24
C SER A 221 -0.89 9.66 10.28
N ALA A 222 -1.24 8.46 10.75
CA ALA A 222 -0.44 7.70 11.70
C ALA A 222 0.65 6.83 11.04
N TYR A 223 0.58 6.65 9.70
CA TYR A 223 1.56 5.83 8.99
C TYR A 223 1.67 6.27 7.53
N CYS A 224 2.88 6.52 7.06
CA CYS A 224 3.10 6.99 5.69
C CYS A 224 2.71 5.95 4.63
N GLY A 225 2.41 6.43 3.43
CA GLY A 225 2.40 5.59 2.24
C GLY A 225 3.75 4.94 2.01
N SER A 226 3.75 3.73 1.50
CA SER A 226 4.96 2.97 1.24
C SER A 226 5.14 2.67 -0.26
N ARG A 227 6.24 2.03 -0.58
CA ARG A 227 6.59 1.57 -1.93
C ARG A 227 7.12 0.16 -1.88
N LEU A 228 7.29 -0.47 -3.03
CA LEU A 228 7.89 -1.78 -3.14
C LEU A 228 9.37 -1.63 -3.52
N LEU A 229 10.27 -2.19 -2.72
CA LEU A 229 11.71 -2.27 -3.00
C LEU A 229 12.03 -3.67 -3.53
N GLY A 230 12.63 -3.77 -4.70
CA GLY A 230 13.13 -5.04 -5.20
C GLY A 230 14.53 -5.34 -4.66
N LYS A 231 14.80 -6.61 -4.45
CA LYS A 231 16.08 -7.16 -4.03
C LYS A 231 16.43 -8.37 -4.88
N GLU A 232 17.64 -8.85 -4.71
CA GLU A 232 18.09 -10.08 -5.35
C GLU A 232 17.17 -11.28 -5.06
N ASN A 233 17.18 -12.26 -5.93
CA ASN A 233 16.44 -13.52 -5.80
C ASN A 233 14.90 -13.41 -5.78
N GLY A 234 14.34 -12.36 -6.39
CA GLY A 234 12.88 -12.18 -6.48
C GLY A 234 12.21 -11.77 -5.18
N LEU A 235 12.97 -11.36 -4.17
CA LEU A 235 12.43 -10.76 -2.95
C LEU A 235 12.13 -9.29 -3.19
N TYR A 236 10.89 -8.91 -2.93
CA TYR A 236 10.45 -7.52 -2.83
C TYR A 236 10.05 -7.24 -1.38
N THR A 237 10.34 -6.02 -0.88
CA THR A 237 10.03 -5.64 0.51
C THR A 237 9.37 -4.27 0.55
N ILE A 238 8.67 -3.99 1.63
CA ILE A 238 8.13 -2.66 1.90
C ILE A 238 9.28 -1.68 2.10
N GLY A 239 9.17 -0.50 1.47
CA GLY A 239 10.07 0.62 1.62
C GLY A 239 9.32 1.89 2.00
N PHE A 240 9.96 2.73 2.78
CA PHE A 240 9.47 4.03 3.20
C PHE A 240 9.94 5.14 2.25
N PRO A 241 9.41 6.37 2.38
CA PRO A 241 9.88 7.50 1.62
C PRO A 241 11.40 7.66 1.67
N GLN A 242 11.97 8.14 0.58
CA GLN A 242 13.41 8.43 0.51
C GLN A 242 13.72 9.74 1.23
N GLU A 243 14.92 9.84 1.79
CA GLU A 243 15.40 11.10 2.34
C GLU A 243 15.38 12.20 1.28
N GLY A 244 14.88 13.37 1.64
CA GLY A 244 14.72 14.50 0.73
C GLY A 244 13.41 14.52 -0.07
N GLU A 245 12.58 13.50 -0.02
CA GLU A 245 11.22 13.57 -0.54
C GLU A 245 10.40 14.62 0.20
N TYR A 246 9.29 15.05 -0.41
CA TYR A 246 8.40 16.08 0.14
C TYR A 246 9.16 17.36 0.50
N ASN A 247 10.09 17.76 -0.36
CA ASN A 247 10.99 18.91 -0.17
C ASN A 247 11.81 18.86 1.14
N GLY A 248 12.06 17.67 1.67
CA GLY A 248 12.79 17.46 2.92
C GLY A 248 11.96 17.73 4.18
N ASN A 249 10.65 17.89 4.05
CA ASN A 249 9.76 18.07 5.20
C ASN A 249 9.37 16.72 5.81
N GLY A 250 9.26 16.66 7.14
CA GLY A 250 8.89 15.46 7.87
C GLY A 250 10.04 14.46 8.02
N THR A 251 9.67 13.22 8.32
CA THR A 251 10.61 12.09 8.51
C THR A 251 10.32 10.99 7.51
N VAL A 252 11.35 10.20 7.19
CA VAL A 252 11.23 9.04 6.31
C VAL A 252 10.69 7.79 7.02
N SER A 253 10.57 7.83 8.33
CA SER A 253 10.11 6.70 9.15
C SER A 253 8.79 7.05 9.85
N PRO A 254 7.76 6.20 9.74
CA PRO A 254 6.50 6.47 10.43
C PRO A 254 6.65 6.42 11.94
N GLY A 255 6.03 7.39 12.62
CA GLY A 255 5.89 7.43 14.07
C GLY A 255 4.44 7.20 14.46
N MET A 256 4.19 6.25 15.36
CA MET A 256 2.83 5.87 15.73
C MET A 256 2.64 5.74 17.24
N ALA A 257 1.43 6.07 17.71
CA ALA A 257 1.01 5.74 19.08
C ALA A 257 0.80 4.24 19.22
N LEU A 258 1.00 3.72 20.43
CA LEU A 258 0.82 2.31 20.76
C LEU A 258 -0.33 2.09 21.77
N PRO A 259 -1.19 1.05 21.59
CA PRO A 259 -1.17 0.12 20.46
C PRO A 259 -1.53 0.82 19.15
N GLY A 260 -0.84 0.48 18.06
CA GLY A 260 -1.03 1.08 16.75
C GLY A 260 -1.07 0.05 15.64
N GLU A 261 -1.64 0.43 14.49
CA GLU A 261 -1.79 -0.46 13.34
C GLU A 261 -1.08 0.11 12.10
N THR A 262 -0.47 -0.78 11.31
CA THR A 262 0.05 -0.42 9.99
C THR A 262 -1.09 -0.34 8.97
N PRO A 263 -0.88 0.29 7.80
CA PRO A 263 -1.74 0.07 6.66
C PRO A 263 -1.85 -1.43 6.31
N TRP A 264 -2.90 -1.77 5.59
CA TRP A 264 -3.06 -3.11 5.05
C TRP A 264 -2.10 -3.34 3.89
N ARG A 265 -1.41 -4.47 3.89
CA ARG A 265 -0.69 -5.01 2.74
C ARG A 265 -1.63 -5.96 2.01
N THR A 266 -1.75 -5.81 0.70
CA THR A 266 -2.68 -6.60 -0.09
C THR A 266 -1.97 -7.40 -1.15
N VAL A 267 -2.44 -8.62 -1.38
CA VAL A 267 -1.97 -9.53 -2.43
C VAL A 267 -3.20 -10.11 -3.11
N THR A 268 -3.39 -9.82 -4.39
CA THR A 268 -4.44 -10.42 -5.22
C THR A 268 -3.81 -11.45 -6.14
N VAL A 269 -4.40 -12.64 -6.23
CA VAL A 269 -3.89 -13.72 -7.10
C VAL A 269 -4.98 -14.23 -8.05
N GLY A 270 -4.58 -14.63 -9.25
CA GLY A 270 -5.47 -15.22 -10.22
C GLY A 270 -4.75 -15.98 -11.33
N ARG A 271 -5.42 -16.99 -11.90
CA ARG A 271 -4.93 -17.68 -13.11
C ARG A 271 -4.99 -16.78 -14.33
N THR A 272 -5.88 -15.82 -14.32
CA THR A 272 -6.09 -14.83 -15.37
C THR A 272 -6.03 -13.43 -14.76
N LEU A 273 -6.11 -12.40 -15.59
CA LEU A 273 -6.20 -11.00 -15.12
C LEU A 273 -7.57 -10.61 -14.57
N ALA A 274 -8.61 -11.44 -14.73
CA ALA A 274 -9.94 -11.08 -14.27
C ALA A 274 -10.00 -10.76 -12.75
N PRO A 275 -9.49 -11.61 -11.84
CA PRO A 275 -9.45 -11.27 -10.41
C PRO A 275 -8.63 -10.01 -10.12
N ILE A 276 -7.57 -9.76 -10.89
CA ILE A 276 -6.71 -8.57 -10.73
C ILE A 276 -7.48 -7.28 -11.08
N VAL A 277 -8.28 -7.32 -12.14
CA VAL A 277 -9.06 -6.15 -12.62
C VAL A 277 -10.32 -5.91 -11.79
N GLU A 278 -10.88 -6.98 -11.21
CA GLU A 278 -12.15 -6.96 -10.49
C GLU A 278 -12.00 -6.86 -8.98
N THR A 279 -10.75 -6.94 -8.45
CA THR A 279 -10.53 -6.88 -7.00
C THR A 279 -11.06 -5.58 -6.39
N THR A 280 -11.70 -5.72 -5.26
CA THR A 280 -12.21 -4.63 -4.42
C THR A 280 -11.51 -4.57 -3.07
N VAL A 281 -10.44 -5.34 -2.88
CA VAL A 281 -9.77 -5.53 -1.58
C VAL A 281 -9.42 -4.22 -0.87
N MET A 282 -9.10 -3.17 -1.63
CA MET A 282 -8.79 -1.85 -1.07
C MET A 282 -9.98 -1.18 -0.39
N PHE A 283 -11.20 -1.54 -0.78
CA PHE A 283 -12.45 -1.06 -0.17
C PHE A 283 -12.98 -2.06 0.87
N ASP A 284 -12.78 -3.36 0.64
CA ASP A 284 -13.28 -4.44 1.50
C ASP A 284 -12.76 -4.35 2.94
N VAL A 285 -11.49 -3.94 3.10
CA VAL A 285 -10.80 -3.94 4.40
C VAL A 285 -10.69 -2.56 5.04
N VAL A 286 -11.15 -1.51 4.34
CA VAL A 286 -11.12 -0.12 4.82
C VAL A 286 -12.50 0.50 4.69
N LYS A 287 -13.05 0.93 5.82
CA LYS A 287 -14.33 1.65 5.83
C LYS A 287 -14.14 3.11 5.40
N PRO A 288 -15.12 3.72 4.73
CA PRO A 288 -15.10 5.15 4.49
C PRO A 288 -14.89 5.95 5.78
N LEU A 289 -14.04 6.97 5.74
CA LEU A 289 -13.78 7.82 6.90
C LEU A 289 -14.95 8.76 7.22
N TYR A 290 -15.76 9.06 6.24
CA TYR A 290 -16.94 9.93 6.37
C TYR A 290 -17.96 9.57 5.29
N GLU A 291 -19.19 9.96 5.52
CA GLU A 291 -20.26 9.94 4.51
C GLU A 291 -20.27 11.29 3.79
N ALA A 292 -20.46 11.26 2.46
CA ALA A 292 -20.57 12.48 1.69
C ALA A 292 -21.84 13.24 2.09
N SER A 293 -21.72 14.55 2.31
CA SER A 293 -22.86 15.41 2.69
C SER A 293 -23.78 15.75 1.50
N GLN A 294 -23.36 15.40 0.29
CA GLN A 294 -24.09 15.62 -0.94
C GLN A 294 -23.78 14.53 -1.96
N GLU A 295 -24.67 14.31 -2.89
CA GLU A 295 -24.41 13.46 -4.04
C GLU A 295 -23.50 14.20 -5.03
N PHE A 296 -22.50 13.50 -5.56
CA PHE A 296 -21.64 13.99 -6.62
C PHE A 296 -22.10 13.44 -7.97
N GLN A 297 -22.06 14.30 -8.99
CA GLN A 297 -22.34 13.87 -10.36
C GLN A 297 -21.10 13.20 -10.95
N TYR A 298 -21.22 11.90 -11.22
CA TYR A 298 -20.20 11.13 -11.92
C TYR A 298 -20.36 11.26 -13.42
N GLY A 299 -19.26 11.15 -14.16
CA GLY A 299 -19.27 11.17 -15.61
C GLY A 299 -17.90 11.45 -16.21
N CYS A 300 -17.84 11.53 -17.53
CA CYS A 300 -16.65 11.94 -18.24
C CYS A 300 -16.41 13.45 -18.06
N GLY A 301 -15.15 13.86 -18.07
CA GLY A 301 -14.76 15.25 -18.03
C GLY A 301 -13.60 15.54 -18.98
N THR A 302 -13.31 16.82 -19.17
CA THR A 302 -12.17 17.27 -19.98
C THR A 302 -11.11 17.92 -19.08
N TRP A 303 -9.87 17.85 -19.53
CA TRP A 303 -8.71 18.46 -18.88
C TRP A 303 -7.74 19.00 -19.93
N SER A 304 -7.71 20.31 -20.06
CA SER A 304 -6.95 20.99 -21.14
C SER A 304 -5.44 20.83 -21.03
N TRP A 305 -4.95 20.67 -19.79
CA TRP A 305 -3.51 20.59 -19.51
C TRP A 305 -2.84 19.38 -20.18
N ILE A 306 -3.54 18.27 -20.34
CA ILE A 306 -3.00 17.06 -20.98
C ILE A 306 -2.47 17.33 -22.38
N ILE A 307 -3.10 18.25 -23.12
CA ILE A 307 -2.67 18.61 -24.50
C ILE A 307 -1.89 19.91 -24.52
N GLY A 308 -2.35 20.94 -23.83
CA GLY A 308 -1.83 22.29 -23.91
C GLY A 308 -0.81 22.66 -22.83
N GLY A 309 -0.61 21.81 -21.81
CA GLY A 309 0.23 22.12 -20.67
C GLY A 309 -0.20 23.44 -20.02
N ASP A 310 0.74 24.13 -19.42
CA ASP A 310 0.52 25.43 -18.78
C ASP A 310 -0.03 26.51 -19.72
N ASN A 311 0.20 26.39 -21.04
CA ASN A 311 -0.31 27.35 -22.03
C ASN A 311 -1.83 27.30 -22.18
N SER A 312 -2.46 26.20 -21.78
CA SER A 312 -3.92 26.08 -21.76
C SER A 312 -4.58 26.82 -20.60
N MET A 313 -3.80 27.29 -19.59
CA MET A 313 -4.34 28.04 -18.45
C MET A 313 -4.62 29.48 -18.82
N ASN A 314 -5.62 29.70 -19.66
CA ASN A 314 -6.16 31.00 -20.04
C ASN A 314 -7.69 30.92 -20.21
N TYR A 315 -8.36 32.05 -20.08
CA TYR A 315 -9.82 32.13 -20.07
C TYR A 315 -10.47 31.53 -21.32
N ASP A 316 -9.98 31.89 -22.52
CA ASP A 316 -10.58 31.50 -23.79
C ASP A 316 -10.45 29.98 -24.01
N GLU A 317 -9.33 29.41 -23.66
CA GLU A 317 -9.08 27.98 -23.78
C GLU A 317 -9.98 27.19 -22.81
N GLN A 318 -10.13 27.64 -21.56
CA GLN A 318 -11.02 26.98 -20.61
C GLN A 318 -12.48 27.08 -21.08
N LYS A 319 -12.89 28.20 -21.61
CA LYS A 319 -14.24 28.35 -22.20
C LYS A 319 -14.48 27.38 -23.35
N ARG A 320 -13.49 27.20 -24.24
CA ARG A 320 -13.56 26.23 -25.34
C ARG A 320 -13.71 24.79 -24.83
N TYR A 321 -13.02 24.43 -23.76
CA TYR A 321 -13.17 23.10 -23.16
C TYR A 321 -14.52 22.91 -22.46
N ILE A 322 -15.10 23.96 -21.89
CA ILE A 322 -16.48 23.92 -21.36
C ILE A 322 -17.48 23.67 -22.51
N ASP A 323 -17.34 24.40 -23.62
CA ASP A 323 -18.19 24.20 -24.80
C ASP A 323 -18.06 22.78 -25.34
N PHE A 324 -16.83 22.28 -25.49
CA PHE A 324 -16.57 20.92 -25.93
C PHE A 324 -17.19 19.87 -24.98
N SER A 325 -17.06 20.05 -23.66
CA SER A 325 -17.66 19.15 -22.69
C SER A 325 -19.19 19.12 -22.79
N ALA A 326 -19.81 20.28 -22.95
CA ALA A 326 -21.26 20.40 -23.15
C ALA A 326 -21.72 19.70 -24.43
N ASP A 327 -21.03 19.94 -25.55
CA ASP A 327 -21.36 19.34 -26.86
C ASP A 327 -21.19 17.82 -26.86
N MET A 328 -20.22 17.29 -26.09
CA MET A 328 -19.98 15.85 -25.93
C MET A 328 -20.86 15.19 -24.87
N GLY A 329 -21.68 15.95 -24.13
CA GLY A 329 -22.45 15.45 -23.02
C GLY A 329 -21.61 15.02 -21.81
N TYR A 330 -20.43 15.60 -21.65
CA TYR A 330 -19.58 15.35 -20.48
C TYR A 330 -20.05 16.16 -19.28
N SER A 331 -19.84 15.60 -18.10
CA SER A 331 -20.34 16.18 -16.84
C SER A 331 -19.46 17.29 -16.29
N SER A 332 -18.18 17.37 -16.68
CA SER A 332 -17.25 18.27 -16.01
C SER A 332 -16.08 18.73 -16.86
N VAL A 333 -15.44 19.81 -16.39
CA VAL A 333 -14.14 20.33 -16.86
C VAL A 333 -13.23 20.50 -15.67
N LEU A 334 -11.99 20.03 -15.76
CA LEU A 334 -10.94 20.28 -14.80
C LEU A 334 -10.03 21.42 -15.29
N VAL A 335 -9.96 22.49 -14.53
CA VAL A 335 -9.00 23.59 -14.70
C VAL A 335 -7.80 23.32 -13.82
N ASP A 336 -6.61 23.21 -14.41
CA ASP A 336 -5.38 22.84 -13.71
C ASP A 336 -4.84 23.95 -12.80
N ALA A 337 -3.77 23.66 -12.06
CA ALA A 337 -3.03 24.62 -11.24
C ALA A 337 -2.61 25.86 -12.05
N LEU A 338 -2.24 26.93 -11.38
CA LEU A 338 -1.95 28.26 -11.93
C LEU A 338 -3.18 29.05 -12.43
N TRP A 339 -4.39 28.54 -12.25
CA TRP A 339 -5.60 29.27 -12.58
C TRP A 339 -5.71 30.61 -11.83
N ASP A 340 -5.21 30.68 -10.60
CA ASP A 340 -5.22 31.87 -9.76
C ASP A 340 -4.35 33.00 -10.33
N SER A 341 -3.19 32.67 -10.86
CA SER A 341 -2.21 33.64 -11.38
C SER A 341 -2.39 33.94 -12.88
N ARG A 342 -2.88 32.99 -13.67
CA ARG A 342 -3.01 33.15 -15.13
C ARG A 342 -4.40 33.51 -15.60
N VAL A 343 -5.44 33.02 -14.93
CA VAL A 343 -6.84 33.33 -15.24
C VAL A 343 -7.39 34.38 -14.28
N GLY A 344 -7.17 34.21 -13.00
CA GLY A 344 -7.65 35.05 -11.92
C GLY A 344 -9.03 34.65 -11.40
N ARG A 345 -9.28 34.98 -10.13
CA ARG A 345 -10.47 34.50 -9.40
C ARG A 345 -11.78 34.99 -10.02
N ASP A 346 -11.84 36.25 -10.47
CA ASP A 346 -13.05 36.81 -11.07
C ASP A 346 -13.41 36.09 -12.38
N LYS A 347 -12.40 35.82 -13.22
CA LYS A 347 -12.58 35.09 -14.47
C LYS A 347 -12.92 33.62 -14.25
N ILE A 348 -12.40 33.00 -13.21
CA ILE A 348 -12.82 31.66 -12.81
C ILE A 348 -14.28 31.63 -12.36
N ALA A 349 -14.75 32.64 -11.63
CA ALA A 349 -16.18 32.74 -11.27
C ALA A 349 -17.06 32.88 -12.53
N GLU A 350 -16.69 33.73 -13.50
CA GLU A 350 -17.38 33.83 -14.80
C GLU A 350 -17.40 32.49 -15.54
N LEU A 351 -16.27 31.73 -15.57
CA LEU A 351 -16.21 30.41 -16.19
C LEU A 351 -17.09 29.39 -15.46
N ALA A 352 -17.17 29.45 -14.13
CA ALA A 352 -18.03 28.58 -13.34
C ALA A 352 -19.53 28.81 -13.66
N ASP A 353 -19.94 30.08 -13.71
CA ASP A 353 -21.31 30.45 -14.10
C ASP A 353 -21.61 30.02 -15.54
N TYR A 354 -20.64 30.22 -16.45
CA TYR A 354 -20.77 29.79 -17.83
C TYR A 354 -20.91 28.27 -17.97
N ALA A 355 -20.06 27.49 -17.27
CA ALA A 355 -20.13 26.03 -17.24
C ALA A 355 -21.47 25.54 -16.69
N ALA A 356 -21.90 26.12 -15.57
CA ALA A 356 -23.19 25.80 -14.97
C ALA A 356 -24.38 26.09 -15.91
N SER A 357 -24.33 27.20 -16.70
CA SER A 357 -25.36 27.52 -17.71
C SER A 357 -25.46 26.47 -18.81
N LYS A 358 -24.42 25.68 -19.01
CA LYS A 358 -24.32 24.59 -19.98
C LYS A 358 -24.48 23.19 -19.37
N GLY A 359 -24.76 23.11 -18.07
CA GLY A 359 -24.91 21.83 -17.35
C GLY A 359 -23.59 21.11 -17.11
N VAL A 360 -22.45 21.81 -17.15
CA VAL A 360 -21.11 21.26 -16.95
C VAL A 360 -20.58 21.75 -15.60
N ALA A 361 -20.09 20.85 -14.75
CA ALA A 361 -19.43 21.19 -13.50
C ALA A 361 -17.98 21.63 -13.74
N LEU A 362 -17.53 22.70 -13.07
CA LEU A 362 -16.14 23.16 -13.15
C LEU A 362 -15.40 22.75 -11.87
N TYR A 363 -14.32 21.99 -12.05
CA TYR A 363 -13.41 21.59 -10.99
C TYR A 363 -12.09 22.33 -11.12
N LEU A 364 -11.51 22.69 -9.98
CA LEU A 364 -10.21 23.36 -9.91
C LEU A 364 -9.19 22.43 -9.26
N LEU A 365 -8.06 22.22 -9.92
CA LEU A 365 -6.90 21.63 -9.27
C LEU A 365 -6.25 22.69 -8.40
N SER A 366 -6.17 22.44 -7.09
CA SER A 366 -5.64 23.40 -6.13
C SER A 366 -4.41 22.83 -5.43
N LEU A 367 -3.38 23.66 -5.29
CA LEU A 367 -2.23 23.40 -4.44
C LEU A 367 -2.38 24.22 -3.15
N ILE A 368 -1.69 23.80 -2.10
CA ILE A 368 -1.85 24.43 -0.77
C ILE A 368 -1.63 25.96 -0.79
N HIS A 369 -0.67 26.44 -1.57
CA HIS A 369 -0.40 27.87 -1.73
C HIS A 369 -1.51 28.63 -2.48
N ILE A 370 -2.39 27.93 -3.18
CA ILE A 370 -3.58 28.51 -3.82
C ILE A 370 -4.77 28.44 -2.88
N SER A 371 -5.00 27.29 -2.23
CA SER A 371 -6.15 27.03 -1.37
C SER A 371 -6.13 27.86 -0.10
N GLU A 372 -4.95 28.16 0.42
CA GLU A 372 -4.73 28.83 1.71
C GLU A 372 -3.98 30.18 1.58
N PRO A 373 -4.14 30.96 0.50
CA PRO A 373 -3.34 32.16 0.26
C PRO A 373 -3.62 33.28 1.24
N THR A 374 -4.74 33.23 1.93
CA THR A 374 -5.17 34.27 2.91
C THR A 374 -4.71 33.97 4.32
N ARG A 375 -4.15 32.79 4.58
CA ARG A 375 -3.60 32.50 5.90
C ARG A 375 -2.34 33.28 6.13
N PRO A 376 -2.23 33.97 7.30
CA PRO A 376 -1.03 34.72 7.61
C PRO A 376 0.20 33.81 7.57
N LEU A 377 1.26 34.25 6.91
CA LEU A 377 2.51 33.51 6.76
C LEU A 377 3.21 33.17 8.09
N TYR A 378 2.81 33.85 9.18
CA TYR A 378 3.32 33.64 10.53
C TYR A 378 2.54 32.60 11.32
N ILE A 379 1.47 32.02 10.78
CA ILE A 379 0.81 30.87 11.38
C ILE A 379 1.44 29.62 10.77
N SER A 380 2.35 29.02 11.52
CA SER A 380 2.85 27.69 11.17
C SER A 380 1.76 26.64 11.46
N TYR A 381 1.59 25.76 10.57
CA TYR A 381 0.65 24.65 10.64
C TYR A 381 1.39 23.35 10.95
#